data_9bda2c1449014847377249b3f17c7d28
#
_entry.id   9bda2c1449014847377249b3f17c7d28
#
_cell.length_a   1.000
_cell.length_b   1.000
_cell.length_c   1.000
_cell.angle_alpha   90.00
_cell.angle_beta   90.00
_cell.angle_gamma   90.00
#
_symmetry.space_group_name_H-M   'P 1'
#
loop_
_entity.id
_entity.type
_entity.pdbx_description
1 polymer ?
#
loop_
_entity_poly.entity_id
_entity_poly.type
_entity_poly.pdbx_seq_one_letter_code
_entity_poly.pdbx_strand_id
1 'polypeptide(L)'
;MDARRLPARHGVLWLLAGFALFRRHPPLMTALTFGYLLTVIIVNLIPKIGPFVLPLLLPTLTVMLANGCRAIEEGKPFTSEVIGAGIAAQRASLARLGGLHLLGSSLLVIGASLFASPVNLNDGISPEELVALTTDMAILLVLASPLLMAFWFAPLLAAWDGIGAAKSLFFSFVASWRNWTSFAMYGLALILVGAVIPGVILIIAGQISQSLLTVLNTALRMLLIFVLAPTMVASVYLSYRDVFAATESASEPDE
;
A
#
# COMPACT_ATOMS: atom_id res chain seq x y z
N MET A 1 2.07 -21.28 10.73
CA MET A 1 1.36 -20.45 9.71
C MET A 1 1.91 -20.79 8.35
N ASP A 2 1.07 -21.31 7.48
CA ASP A 2 1.45 -21.57 6.10
C ASP A 2 0.88 -20.48 5.19
N ALA A 3 1.79 -19.69 4.59
CA ALA A 3 1.39 -18.73 3.57
C ALA A 3 1.06 -19.51 2.27
N ARG A 4 -0.15 -19.34 1.75
CA ARG A 4 -0.59 -19.97 0.49
C ARG A 4 0.16 -19.34 -0.69
N ARG A 5 0.47 -20.17 -1.68
CA ARG A 5 0.95 -19.67 -2.98
C ARG A 5 -0.25 -19.48 -3.91
N LEU A 6 -0.42 -18.28 -4.39
CA LEU A 6 -1.54 -17.88 -5.25
C LEU A 6 -1.06 -17.71 -6.69
N PRO A 7 -1.89 -18.03 -7.69
CA PRO A 7 -1.58 -17.77 -9.10
C PRO A 7 -1.56 -16.25 -9.38
N ALA A 8 -0.77 -15.83 -10.37
CA ALA A 8 -0.55 -14.42 -10.73
C ALA A 8 -1.84 -13.60 -10.90
N ARG A 9 -2.92 -14.21 -11.40
CA ARG A 9 -4.23 -13.55 -11.56
C ARG A 9 -4.80 -12.94 -10.27
N HIS A 10 -4.37 -13.44 -9.09
CA HIS A 10 -4.82 -12.89 -7.82
C HIS A 10 -4.42 -11.43 -7.63
N GLY A 11 -3.34 -10.96 -8.25
CA GLY A 11 -2.99 -9.55 -8.22
C GLY A 11 -4.08 -8.65 -8.79
N VAL A 12 -4.66 -9.01 -9.93
CA VAL A 12 -5.80 -8.29 -10.51
C VAL A 12 -7.07 -8.49 -9.67
N LEU A 13 -7.29 -9.71 -9.16
CA LEU A 13 -8.45 -10.01 -8.31
C LEU A 13 -8.44 -9.19 -7.02
N TRP A 14 -7.28 -8.93 -6.41
CA TRP A 14 -7.18 -8.06 -5.21
C TRP A 14 -7.64 -6.63 -5.52
N LEU A 15 -7.28 -6.09 -6.70
CA LEU A 15 -7.74 -4.76 -7.09
C LEU A 15 -9.26 -4.74 -7.33
N LEU A 16 -9.79 -5.73 -8.06
CA LEU A 16 -11.23 -5.85 -8.33
C LEU A 16 -12.05 -6.07 -7.05
N ALA A 17 -11.58 -6.97 -6.18
CA ALA A 17 -12.22 -7.24 -4.89
C ALA A 17 -12.10 -6.03 -3.95
N GLY A 18 -10.97 -5.30 -3.98
CA GLY A 18 -10.79 -4.04 -3.26
C GLY A 18 -11.81 -3.00 -3.70
N PHE A 19 -12.03 -2.85 -5.00
CA PHE A 19 -13.07 -1.97 -5.53
C PHE A 19 -14.49 -2.45 -5.13
N ALA A 20 -14.75 -3.77 -5.14
CA ALA A 20 -16.01 -4.32 -4.69
C ALA A 20 -16.25 -4.04 -3.19
N LEU A 21 -15.23 -4.14 -2.34
CA LEU A 21 -15.31 -3.79 -0.92
C LEU A 21 -15.54 -2.29 -0.72
N PHE A 22 -14.80 -1.43 -1.45
CA PHE A 22 -15.03 0.02 -1.46
C PHE A 22 -16.49 0.35 -1.78
N ARG A 23 -17.07 -0.28 -2.79
CA ARG A 23 -18.46 -0.03 -3.21
C ARG A 23 -19.52 -0.45 -2.18
N ARG A 24 -19.20 -1.30 -1.20
CA ARG A 24 -20.14 -1.65 -0.11
C ARG A 24 -20.41 -0.45 0.79
N HIS A 25 -19.38 0.37 1.07
CA HIS A 25 -19.50 1.52 1.95
C HIS A 25 -18.55 2.67 1.54
N PRO A 26 -18.78 3.32 0.36
CA PRO A 26 -17.85 4.31 -0.18
C PRO A 26 -17.51 5.46 0.79
N PRO A 27 -18.50 6.08 1.51
CA PRO A 27 -18.18 7.18 2.41
C PRO A 27 -17.24 6.76 3.55
N LEU A 28 -17.44 5.56 4.10
CA LEU A 28 -16.66 5.06 5.22
C LEU A 28 -15.23 4.70 4.81
N MET A 29 -15.07 4.01 3.68
CA MET A 29 -13.77 3.70 3.10
C MET A 29 -12.98 4.96 2.74
N THR A 30 -13.67 5.93 2.16
CA THR A 30 -13.06 7.24 1.85
C THR A 30 -12.62 7.95 3.13
N ALA A 31 -13.49 8.04 4.14
CA ALA A 31 -13.16 8.68 5.41
C ALA A 31 -11.96 8.01 6.10
N LEU A 32 -11.90 6.67 6.10
CA LEU A 32 -10.78 5.89 6.64
C LEU A 32 -9.47 6.20 5.91
N THR A 33 -9.51 6.19 4.58
CA THR A 33 -8.33 6.47 3.74
C THR A 33 -7.89 7.93 3.91
N PHE A 34 -8.82 8.87 3.94
CA PHE A 34 -8.51 10.29 4.15
C PHE A 34 -7.97 10.56 5.55
N GLY A 35 -8.50 9.91 6.60
CA GLY A 35 -7.95 9.99 7.95
C GLY A 35 -6.48 9.54 8.00
N TYR A 36 -6.16 8.45 7.29
CA TYR A 36 -4.78 8.00 7.12
C TYR A 36 -3.93 9.04 6.37
N LEU A 37 -4.36 9.48 5.18
CA LEU A 37 -3.62 10.45 4.38
C LEU A 37 -3.42 11.77 5.12
N LEU A 38 -4.45 12.25 5.82
CA LEU A 38 -4.37 13.46 6.63
C LEU A 38 -3.35 13.30 7.76
N THR A 39 -3.32 12.16 8.44
CA THR A 39 -2.30 11.87 9.46
C THR A 39 -0.90 11.89 8.86
N VAL A 40 -0.71 11.27 7.69
CA VAL A 40 0.58 11.30 6.97
C VAL A 40 0.98 12.74 6.63
N ILE A 41 0.06 13.55 6.10
CA ILE A 41 0.32 14.95 5.75
C ILE A 41 0.68 15.76 7.00
N ILE A 42 -0.12 15.69 8.07
CA ILE A 42 0.10 16.46 9.30
C ILE A 42 1.46 16.11 9.92
N VAL A 43 1.80 14.81 9.98
CA VAL A 43 3.09 14.39 10.53
C VAL A 43 4.24 14.93 9.68
N ASN A 44 4.14 14.87 8.34
CA ASN A 44 5.18 15.39 7.46
C ASN A 44 5.32 16.92 7.48
N LEU A 45 4.27 17.65 7.87
CA LEU A 45 4.36 19.11 8.05
C LEU A 45 5.20 19.51 9.27
N ILE A 46 5.54 18.58 10.17
CA ILE A 46 6.43 18.87 11.31
C ILE A 46 7.88 18.83 10.81
N PRO A 47 8.55 20.00 10.69
CA PRO A 47 9.90 20.05 10.14
C PRO A 47 10.88 19.23 10.99
N LYS A 48 11.83 18.55 10.35
CA LYS A 48 12.89 17.75 10.97
C LYS A 48 12.43 16.50 11.75
N ILE A 49 11.23 16.49 12.33
CA ILE A 49 10.72 15.41 13.19
C ILE A 49 9.82 14.47 12.37
N GLY A 50 8.99 15.01 11.48
CA GLY A 50 8.00 14.25 10.70
C GLY A 50 8.56 13.03 9.97
N PRO A 51 9.68 13.14 9.24
CA PRO A 51 10.30 12.01 8.54
C PRO A 51 10.73 10.86 9.46
N PHE A 52 10.97 11.12 10.75
CA PHE A 52 11.31 10.08 11.72
C PHE A 52 10.08 9.51 12.42
N VAL A 53 9.07 10.33 12.68
CA VAL A 53 7.84 9.91 13.36
C VAL A 53 6.94 9.08 12.45
N LEU A 54 6.84 9.45 11.17
CA LEU A 54 5.95 8.76 10.24
C LEU A 54 6.25 7.26 10.12
N PRO A 55 7.50 6.81 9.89
CA PRO A 55 7.81 5.37 9.83
C PRO A 55 7.45 4.61 11.11
N LEU A 56 7.52 5.29 12.27
CA LEU A 56 7.15 4.69 13.56
C LEU A 56 5.63 4.45 13.66
N LEU A 57 4.82 5.32 13.07
CA LEU A 57 3.36 5.25 13.10
C LEU A 57 2.78 4.31 12.02
N LEU A 58 3.46 4.14 10.89
CA LEU A 58 2.95 3.41 9.73
C LEU A 58 2.43 1.99 10.06
N PRO A 59 3.12 1.14 10.86
CA PRO A 59 2.60 -0.18 11.20
C PRO A 59 1.25 -0.11 11.92
N THR A 60 1.09 0.81 12.86
CA THR A 60 -0.16 1.01 13.61
C THR A 60 -1.27 1.52 12.70
N LEU A 61 -0.98 2.51 11.85
CA LEU A 61 -1.93 3.06 10.88
C LEU A 61 -2.38 1.99 9.88
N THR A 62 -1.48 1.12 9.44
CA THR A 62 -1.82 -0.02 8.55
C THR A 62 -2.82 -0.98 9.22
N VAL A 63 -2.62 -1.28 10.51
CA VAL A 63 -3.56 -2.12 11.28
C VAL A 63 -4.94 -1.44 11.39
N MET A 64 -4.98 -0.14 11.67
CA MET A 64 -6.25 0.61 11.73
C MET A 64 -7.01 0.57 10.40
N LEU A 65 -6.31 0.76 9.29
CA LEU A 65 -6.89 0.67 7.94
C LEU A 65 -7.45 -0.73 7.67
N ALA A 66 -6.69 -1.77 7.98
CA ALA A 66 -7.11 -3.15 7.77
C ALA A 66 -8.28 -3.56 8.67
N ASN A 67 -8.30 -3.11 9.94
CA ASN A 67 -9.44 -3.30 10.84
C ASN A 67 -10.70 -2.63 10.29
N GLY A 68 -10.58 -1.44 9.71
CA GLY A 68 -11.69 -0.74 9.05
C GLY A 68 -12.22 -1.51 7.84
N CYS A 69 -11.34 -2.02 6.98
CA CYS A 69 -11.71 -2.87 5.84
C CYS A 69 -12.43 -4.14 6.30
N ARG A 70 -11.90 -4.80 7.34
CA ARG A 70 -12.49 -5.99 7.95
C ARG A 70 -13.86 -5.71 8.53
N ALA A 71 -14.05 -4.59 9.23
CA ALA A 71 -15.33 -4.18 9.78
C ALA A 71 -16.39 -3.99 8.68
N ILE A 72 -16.03 -3.37 7.56
CA ILE A 72 -16.92 -3.19 6.41
C ILE A 72 -17.26 -4.53 5.76
N GLU A 73 -16.30 -5.44 5.62
CA GLU A 73 -16.53 -6.78 5.05
C GLU A 73 -17.49 -7.59 5.93
N GLU A 74 -17.30 -7.56 7.24
CA GLU A 74 -18.07 -8.30 8.23
C GLU A 74 -19.41 -7.60 8.63
N GLY A 75 -19.68 -6.40 8.11
CA GLY A 75 -20.87 -5.60 8.48
C GLY A 75 -20.88 -5.15 9.94
N LYS A 76 -19.71 -5.03 10.58
CA LYS A 76 -19.56 -4.59 11.97
C LYS A 76 -19.66 -3.07 12.10
N PRO A 77 -20.13 -2.55 13.26
CA PRO A 77 -20.16 -1.13 13.52
C PRO A 77 -18.74 -0.53 13.54
N PHE A 78 -18.61 0.68 13.02
CA PHE A 78 -17.34 1.39 12.93
C PHE A 78 -17.04 2.16 14.22
N THR A 79 -16.55 1.44 15.25
CA THR A 79 -16.22 2.02 16.55
C THR A 79 -14.70 2.12 16.75
N SER A 80 -14.27 2.96 17.69
CA SER A 80 -12.84 3.08 18.06
C SER A 80 -12.26 1.75 18.54
N GLU A 81 -13.04 0.91 19.20
CA GLU A 81 -12.63 -0.41 19.67
C GLU A 81 -12.36 -1.37 18.50
N VAL A 82 -13.25 -1.37 17.50
CA VAL A 82 -13.08 -2.20 16.30
C VAL A 82 -11.87 -1.74 15.49
N ILE A 83 -11.71 -0.43 15.29
CA ILE A 83 -10.56 0.13 14.55
C ILE A 83 -9.24 -0.09 15.31
N GLY A 84 -9.26 0.00 16.64
CA GLY A 84 -8.10 -0.20 17.52
C GLY A 84 -7.82 -1.66 17.89
N ALA A 85 -8.59 -2.63 17.38
CA ALA A 85 -8.45 -4.03 17.74
C ALA A 85 -7.02 -4.55 17.50
N GLY A 86 -6.47 -5.26 18.50
CA GLY A 86 -5.12 -5.82 18.48
C GLY A 86 -3.99 -4.82 18.77
N ILE A 87 -4.20 -3.50 18.60
CA ILE A 87 -3.14 -2.49 18.75
C ILE A 87 -2.65 -2.40 20.19
N ALA A 88 -3.56 -2.28 21.16
CA ALA A 88 -3.19 -2.14 22.57
C ALA A 88 -2.45 -3.38 23.10
N ALA A 89 -2.91 -4.58 22.73
CA ALA A 89 -2.28 -5.84 23.12
C ALA A 89 -0.89 -6.03 22.50
N GLN A 90 -0.68 -5.54 21.27
CA GLN A 90 0.56 -5.73 20.51
C GLN A 90 1.40 -4.46 20.36
N ARG A 91 1.17 -3.45 21.21
CA ARG A 91 1.85 -2.15 21.15
C ARG A 91 3.38 -2.25 21.09
N ALA A 92 3.97 -3.19 21.83
CA ALA A 92 5.42 -3.37 21.84
C ALA A 92 5.94 -3.94 20.50
N SER A 93 5.22 -4.90 19.89
CA SER A 93 5.56 -5.46 18.58
C SER A 93 5.40 -4.42 17.47
N LEU A 94 4.32 -3.64 17.49
CA LEU A 94 4.07 -2.57 16.53
C LEU A 94 5.10 -1.43 16.65
N ALA A 95 5.48 -1.03 17.87
CA ALA A 95 6.52 -0.04 18.09
C ALA A 95 7.89 -0.52 17.57
N ARG A 96 8.24 -1.79 17.82
CA ARG A 96 9.48 -2.39 17.26
C ARG A 96 9.44 -2.44 15.73
N LEU A 97 8.29 -2.80 15.12
CA LEU A 97 8.10 -2.75 13.67
C LEU A 97 8.30 -1.32 13.16
N GLY A 98 7.75 -0.31 13.83
CA GLY A 98 7.97 1.09 13.48
C GLY A 98 9.45 1.49 13.52
N GLY A 99 10.18 1.09 14.58
CA GLY A 99 11.63 1.31 14.68
C GLY A 99 12.42 0.64 13.55
N LEU A 100 12.07 -0.63 13.22
CA LEU A 100 12.69 -1.35 12.10
C LEU A 100 12.33 -0.72 10.75
N HIS A 101 11.11 -0.20 10.60
CA HIS A 101 10.70 0.53 9.40
C HIS A 101 11.49 1.84 9.25
N LEU A 102 11.70 2.57 10.35
CA LEU A 102 12.52 3.79 10.36
C LEU A 102 13.96 3.47 9.94
N LEU A 103 14.56 2.42 10.51
CA LEU A 103 15.92 2.00 10.13
C LEU A 103 16.00 1.60 8.65
N GLY A 104 15.07 0.77 8.18
CA GLY A 104 15.02 0.32 6.79
C GLY A 104 14.82 1.47 5.80
N SER A 105 13.90 2.39 6.09
CA SER A 105 13.68 3.56 5.24
C SER A 105 14.85 4.54 5.26
N SER A 106 15.52 4.71 6.39
CA SER A 106 16.74 5.54 6.46
C SER A 106 17.87 4.93 5.62
N LEU A 107 18.09 3.63 5.70
CA LEU A 107 19.08 2.93 4.87
C LEU A 107 18.72 3.02 3.38
N LEU A 108 17.42 2.92 3.06
CA LEU A 108 16.95 3.08 1.68
C LEU A 108 17.24 4.49 1.14
N VAL A 109 16.97 5.54 1.93
CA VAL A 109 17.24 6.93 1.54
C VAL A 109 18.74 7.15 1.33
N ILE A 110 19.58 6.66 2.25
CA ILE A 110 21.04 6.74 2.11
C ILE A 110 21.49 5.98 0.86
N GLY A 111 21.02 4.73 0.67
CA GLY A 111 21.35 3.95 -0.51
C GLY A 111 20.91 4.63 -1.81
N ALA A 112 19.69 5.16 -1.85
CA ALA A 112 19.18 5.87 -3.03
C ALA A 112 19.99 7.13 -3.35
N SER A 113 20.45 7.87 -2.34
CA SER A 113 21.26 9.07 -2.55
C SER A 113 22.63 8.81 -3.20
N LEU A 114 23.11 7.57 -3.15
CA LEU A 114 24.36 7.17 -3.82
C LEU A 114 24.19 6.99 -5.34
N PHE A 115 22.95 6.79 -5.80
CA PHE A 115 22.62 6.54 -7.20
C PHE A 115 21.82 7.68 -7.84
N ALA A 116 21.38 8.67 -7.04
CA ALA A 116 20.56 9.76 -7.54
C ALA A 116 21.30 10.62 -8.56
N SER A 117 20.72 10.75 -9.73
CA SER A 117 21.22 11.64 -10.79
C SER A 117 20.83 13.09 -10.48
N PRO A 118 21.72 14.06 -10.66
CA PRO A 118 21.37 15.47 -10.54
C PRO A 118 20.43 15.86 -11.70
N VAL A 119 19.20 16.29 -11.38
CA VAL A 119 18.23 16.77 -12.37
C VAL A 119 17.90 18.22 -12.10
N ASN A 120 17.98 19.06 -13.14
CA ASN A 120 17.61 20.45 -13.06
C ASN A 120 16.16 20.64 -13.55
N LEU A 121 15.22 20.75 -12.62
CA LEU A 121 13.81 20.89 -12.95
C LEU A 121 13.41 22.28 -13.50
N ASN A 122 14.32 23.27 -13.51
CA ASN A 122 13.99 24.64 -13.89
C ASN A 122 14.00 24.87 -15.41
N ASP A 123 14.76 24.07 -16.18
CA ASP A 123 14.97 24.26 -17.61
C ASP A 123 14.11 23.32 -18.49
N GLY A 124 13.18 22.59 -17.87
CA GLY A 124 12.44 21.51 -18.52
C GLY A 124 13.25 20.21 -18.53
N ILE A 125 12.58 19.07 -18.67
CA ILE A 125 13.25 17.76 -18.62
C ILE A 125 13.67 17.37 -20.03
N SER A 126 14.96 17.20 -20.25
CA SER A 126 15.50 16.68 -21.52
C SER A 126 15.21 15.17 -21.66
N PRO A 127 15.27 14.59 -22.88
CA PRO A 127 15.11 13.14 -23.06
C PRO A 127 16.13 12.33 -22.26
N GLU A 128 17.36 12.81 -22.13
CA GLU A 128 18.43 12.16 -21.35
C GLU A 128 18.11 12.19 -19.85
N GLU A 129 17.62 13.31 -19.33
CA GLU A 129 17.20 13.44 -17.94
C GLU A 129 15.97 12.57 -17.64
N LEU A 130 15.05 12.43 -18.60
CA LEU A 130 13.91 11.51 -18.44
C LEU A 130 14.37 10.05 -18.32
N VAL A 131 15.35 9.64 -19.14
CA VAL A 131 15.96 8.29 -19.04
C VAL A 131 16.67 8.12 -17.69
N ALA A 132 17.42 9.11 -17.24
CA ALA A 132 18.09 9.08 -15.93
C ALA A 132 17.07 8.94 -14.79
N LEU A 133 16.02 9.76 -14.78
CA LEU A 133 14.93 9.69 -13.78
C LEU A 133 14.23 8.33 -13.77
N THR A 134 13.92 7.77 -14.94
CA THR A 134 13.28 6.45 -15.01
C THR A 134 14.19 5.35 -14.52
N THR A 135 15.51 5.45 -14.78
CA THR A 135 16.52 4.52 -14.28
C THR A 135 16.65 4.62 -12.76
N ASP A 136 16.74 5.84 -12.21
CA ASP A 136 16.81 6.07 -10.77
C ASP A 136 15.56 5.55 -10.04
N MET A 137 14.38 5.75 -10.63
CA MET A 137 13.12 5.18 -10.13
C MET A 137 13.13 3.65 -10.14
N ALA A 138 13.66 3.02 -11.19
CA ALA A 138 13.77 1.57 -11.28
C ALA A 138 14.77 1.02 -10.23
N ILE A 139 15.90 1.67 -10.05
CA ILE A 139 16.89 1.31 -9.01
C ILE A 139 16.26 1.44 -7.62
N LEU A 140 15.58 2.55 -7.35
CA LEU A 140 14.89 2.78 -6.08
C LEU A 140 13.85 1.70 -5.82
N LEU A 141 13.06 1.31 -6.82
CA LEU A 141 12.06 0.26 -6.69
C LEU A 141 12.70 -1.10 -6.35
N VAL A 142 13.81 -1.44 -7.00
CA VAL A 142 14.56 -2.67 -6.71
C VAL A 142 15.10 -2.65 -5.28
N LEU A 143 15.73 -1.54 -4.86
CA LEU A 143 16.26 -1.36 -3.51
C LEU A 143 15.16 -1.37 -2.44
N ALA A 144 13.98 -0.80 -2.75
CA ALA A 144 12.85 -0.75 -1.84
C ALA A 144 12.08 -2.09 -1.76
N SER A 145 12.18 -2.95 -2.78
CA SER A 145 11.36 -4.15 -2.86
C SER A 145 11.50 -5.11 -1.68
N PRO A 146 12.69 -5.38 -1.10
CA PRO A 146 12.81 -6.22 0.08
C PRO A 146 12.12 -5.61 1.32
N LEU A 147 12.23 -4.28 1.46
CA LEU A 147 11.58 -3.56 2.56
C LEU A 147 10.06 -3.61 2.41
N LEU A 148 9.54 -3.33 1.21
CA LEU A 148 8.11 -3.43 0.92
C LEU A 148 7.57 -4.84 1.20
N MET A 149 8.26 -5.88 0.75
CA MET A 149 7.89 -7.28 1.01
C MET A 149 7.88 -7.60 2.50
N ALA A 150 8.88 -7.13 3.25
CA ALA A 150 8.99 -7.38 4.67
C ALA A 150 7.86 -6.68 5.45
N PHE A 151 7.44 -5.48 5.05
CA PHE A 151 6.44 -4.70 5.77
C PHE A 151 5.01 -4.85 5.25
N TRP A 152 4.78 -5.53 4.12
CA TRP A 152 3.45 -5.65 3.52
C TRP A 152 2.41 -6.29 4.46
N PHE A 153 2.77 -7.41 5.07
CA PHE A 153 1.90 -8.16 5.97
C PHE A 153 2.31 -8.05 7.45
N ALA A 154 3.54 -7.62 7.74
CA ALA A 154 4.10 -7.68 9.09
C ALA A 154 3.25 -6.96 10.15
N PRO A 155 2.66 -5.77 9.90
CA PRO A 155 1.79 -5.13 10.88
C PRO A 155 0.57 -5.96 11.25
N LEU A 156 -0.05 -6.63 10.25
CA LEU A 156 -1.23 -7.46 10.46
C LEU A 156 -0.88 -8.76 11.18
N LEU A 157 0.21 -9.43 10.79
CA LEU A 157 0.75 -10.60 11.49
C LEU A 157 1.07 -10.30 12.96
N ALA A 158 1.62 -9.12 13.24
CA ALA A 158 1.88 -8.72 14.62
C ALA A 158 0.59 -8.45 15.40
N ALA A 159 -0.36 -7.71 14.81
CA ALA A 159 -1.56 -7.27 15.51
C ALA A 159 -2.62 -8.37 15.67
N TRP A 160 -2.84 -9.19 14.64
CA TRP A 160 -3.92 -10.18 14.63
C TRP A 160 -3.47 -11.57 15.09
N ASP A 161 -2.24 -11.97 14.72
CA ASP A 161 -1.71 -13.29 15.04
C ASP A 161 -0.76 -13.28 16.25
N GLY A 162 -0.50 -12.11 16.84
CA GLY A 162 0.33 -11.98 18.03
C GLY A 162 1.81 -12.31 17.80
N ILE A 163 2.27 -12.29 16.56
CA ILE A 163 3.65 -12.65 16.20
C ILE A 163 4.60 -11.48 16.53
N GLY A 164 5.74 -11.80 17.15
CA GLY A 164 6.75 -10.79 17.47
C GLY A 164 7.34 -10.13 16.21
N ALA A 165 7.76 -8.86 16.31
CA ALA A 165 8.16 -8.01 15.20
C ALA A 165 9.13 -8.65 14.19
N ALA A 166 10.23 -9.25 14.65
CA ALA A 166 11.21 -9.87 13.75
C ALA A 166 10.63 -11.07 12.98
N LYS A 167 9.84 -11.90 13.65
CA LYS A 167 9.16 -13.04 13.01
C LYS A 167 8.10 -12.56 12.02
N SER A 168 7.36 -11.50 12.34
CA SER A 168 6.37 -10.91 11.44
C SER A 168 7.00 -10.42 10.15
N LEU A 169 8.16 -9.72 10.22
CA LEU A 169 8.92 -9.28 9.05
C LEU A 169 9.39 -10.46 8.21
N PHE A 170 9.95 -11.48 8.85
CA PHE A 170 10.41 -12.67 8.14
C PHE A 170 9.26 -13.39 7.42
N PHE A 171 8.14 -13.66 8.11
CA PHE A 171 6.99 -14.32 7.51
C PHE A 171 6.35 -13.48 6.41
N SER A 172 6.26 -12.16 6.59
CA SER A 172 5.78 -11.23 5.56
C SER A 172 6.67 -11.29 4.32
N PHE A 173 8.00 -11.22 4.48
CA PHE A 173 8.94 -11.30 3.38
C PHE A 173 8.80 -12.62 2.62
N VAL A 174 8.81 -13.77 3.33
CA VAL A 174 8.68 -15.09 2.70
C VAL A 174 7.33 -15.24 1.99
N ALA A 175 6.24 -14.79 2.60
CA ALA A 175 4.91 -14.85 1.99
C ALA A 175 4.82 -13.99 0.72
N SER A 176 5.36 -12.77 0.76
CA SER A 176 5.42 -11.86 -0.39
C SER A 176 6.30 -12.42 -1.50
N TRP A 177 7.49 -12.95 -1.15
CA TRP A 177 8.39 -13.60 -2.11
C TRP A 177 7.76 -14.80 -2.79
N ARG A 178 7.06 -15.67 -2.04
CA ARG A 178 6.34 -16.82 -2.60
C ARG A 178 5.21 -16.40 -3.55
N ASN A 179 4.68 -15.20 -3.39
CA ASN A 179 3.58 -14.64 -4.17
C ASN A 179 4.02 -13.49 -5.10
N TRP A 180 5.33 -13.38 -5.42
CA TRP A 180 5.88 -12.28 -6.20
C TRP A 180 5.16 -12.05 -7.54
N THR A 181 4.71 -13.13 -8.21
CA THR A 181 3.98 -13.04 -9.48
C THR A 181 2.60 -12.37 -9.31
N SER A 182 1.91 -12.64 -8.20
CA SER A 182 0.65 -11.97 -7.87
C SER A 182 0.88 -10.49 -7.55
N PHE A 183 1.95 -10.16 -6.82
CA PHE A 183 2.34 -8.77 -6.55
C PHE A 183 2.77 -8.03 -7.81
N ALA A 184 3.51 -8.66 -8.71
CA ALA A 184 3.87 -8.08 -10.01
C ALA A 184 2.62 -7.77 -10.85
N MET A 185 1.67 -8.69 -10.93
CA MET A 185 0.40 -8.46 -11.63
C MET A 185 -0.45 -7.38 -10.95
N TYR A 186 -0.43 -7.29 -9.61
CA TYR A 186 -1.06 -6.21 -8.88
C TYR A 186 -0.43 -4.84 -9.22
N GLY A 187 0.89 -4.77 -9.21
CA GLY A 187 1.64 -3.57 -9.58
C GLY A 187 1.37 -3.15 -11.04
N LEU A 188 1.38 -4.10 -11.97
CA LEU A 188 1.03 -3.83 -13.38
C LEU A 188 -0.40 -3.32 -13.54
N ALA A 189 -1.36 -3.90 -12.82
CA ALA A 189 -2.75 -3.43 -12.85
C ALA A 189 -2.87 -2.01 -12.27
N LEU A 190 -2.14 -1.69 -11.21
CA LEU A 190 -2.09 -0.35 -10.63
C LEU A 190 -1.46 0.66 -11.59
N ILE A 191 -0.37 0.31 -12.26
CA ILE A 191 0.27 1.18 -13.26
C ILE A 191 -0.70 1.42 -14.42
N LEU A 192 -1.37 0.38 -14.89
CA LEU A 192 -2.33 0.50 -15.99
C LEU A 192 -3.48 1.43 -15.63
N VAL A 193 -4.13 1.22 -14.48
CA VAL A 193 -5.32 1.97 -14.04
C VAL A 193 -4.95 3.34 -13.49
N GLY A 194 -3.83 3.46 -12.78
CA GLY A 194 -3.43 4.68 -12.09
C GLY A 194 -2.56 5.64 -12.91
N ALA A 195 -1.89 5.16 -13.95
CA ALA A 195 -0.98 5.98 -14.73
C ALA A 195 -1.23 5.89 -16.24
N VAL A 196 -1.23 4.69 -16.83
CA VAL A 196 -1.29 4.53 -18.30
C VAL A 196 -2.62 5.02 -18.86
N ILE A 197 -3.74 4.51 -18.34
CA ILE A 197 -5.08 4.92 -18.81
C ILE A 197 -5.31 6.43 -18.59
N PRO A 198 -5.09 7.01 -17.39
CA PRO A 198 -5.17 8.45 -17.20
C PRO A 198 -4.24 9.24 -18.12
N GLY A 199 -2.99 8.80 -18.28
CA GLY A 199 -2.01 9.45 -19.15
C GLY A 199 -2.47 9.53 -20.61
N VAL A 200 -2.95 8.41 -21.16
CA VAL A 200 -3.48 8.37 -22.54
C VAL A 200 -4.69 9.31 -22.69
N ILE A 201 -5.61 9.31 -21.72
CA ILE A 201 -6.78 10.20 -21.73
C ILE A 201 -6.33 11.68 -21.75
N LEU A 202 -5.34 12.03 -20.92
CA LEU A 202 -4.84 13.41 -20.86
C LEU A 202 -4.09 13.82 -22.12
N ILE A 203 -3.31 12.92 -22.74
CA ILE A 203 -2.64 13.19 -24.03
C ILE A 203 -3.69 13.48 -25.10
N ILE A 204 -4.72 12.66 -25.23
CA ILE A 204 -5.80 12.86 -26.20
C ILE A 204 -6.53 14.18 -25.92
N ALA A 205 -6.87 14.45 -24.66
CA ALA A 205 -7.56 15.69 -24.28
C ALA A 205 -6.74 16.93 -24.62
N GLY A 206 -5.44 16.90 -24.42
CA GLY A 206 -4.53 18.00 -24.74
C GLY A 206 -4.46 18.32 -26.24
N GLN A 207 -4.64 17.32 -27.09
CA GLN A 207 -4.72 17.54 -28.54
C GLN A 207 -6.04 18.18 -28.98
N ILE A 208 -7.12 18.06 -28.18
CA ILE A 208 -8.44 18.61 -28.51
C ILE A 208 -8.55 20.05 -28.00
N SER A 209 -8.35 20.28 -26.71
CA SER A 209 -8.34 21.63 -26.13
C SER A 209 -7.72 21.68 -24.74
N GLN A 210 -7.14 22.84 -24.40
CA GLN A 210 -6.59 23.10 -23.05
C GLN A 210 -7.67 23.04 -21.96
N SER A 211 -8.89 23.50 -22.26
CA SER A 211 -9.99 23.43 -21.29
C SER A 211 -10.39 21.99 -20.98
N LEU A 212 -10.48 21.14 -21.99
CA LEU A 212 -10.77 19.71 -21.82
C LEU A 212 -9.67 19.03 -21.02
N LEU A 213 -8.39 19.29 -21.31
CA LEU A 213 -7.25 18.78 -20.55
C LEU A 213 -7.37 19.15 -19.06
N THR A 214 -7.67 20.41 -18.75
CA THR A 214 -7.78 20.88 -17.35
C THR A 214 -8.92 20.19 -16.61
N VAL A 215 -10.10 20.08 -17.24
CA VAL A 215 -11.27 19.41 -16.65
C VAL A 215 -10.99 17.94 -16.40
N LEU A 216 -10.47 17.21 -17.40
CA LEU A 216 -10.19 15.79 -17.28
C LEU A 216 -9.04 15.52 -16.28
N ASN A 217 -8.00 16.35 -16.26
CA ASN A 217 -6.93 16.23 -15.26
C ASN A 217 -7.49 16.35 -13.84
N THR A 218 -8.37 17.32 -13.58
CA THR A 218 -9.00 17.48 -12.28
C THR A 218 -9.90 16.28 -11.94
N ALA A 219 -10.74 15.84 -12.88
CA ALA A 219 -11.64 14.70 -12.69
C ALA A 219 -10.86 13.40 -12.42
N LEU A 220 -9.79 13.12 -13.17
CA LEU A 220 -8.94 11.95 -12.99
C LEU A 220 -8.21 11.98 -11.64
N ARG A 221 -7.68 13.13 -11.22
CA ARG A 221 -7.09 13.29 -9.89
C ARG A 221 -8.11 12.97 -8.79
N MET A 222 -9.33 13.47 -8.90
CA MET A 222 -10.40 13.15 -7.94
C MET A 222 -10.71 11.65 -7.94
N LEU A 223 -10.80 11.01 -9.11
CA LEU A 223 -11.03 9.57 -9.23
C LEU A 223 -9.90 8.76 -8.56
N LEU A 224 -8.65 9.13 -8.79
CA LEU A 224 -7.50 8.46 -8.19
C LEU A 224 -7.51 8.57 -6.66
N ILE A 225 -7.82 9.76 -6.13
CA ILE A 225 -7.80 10.02 -4.69
C ILE A 225 -9.03 9.38 -4.00
N PHE A 226 -10.24 9.57 -4.56
CA PHE A 226 -11.48 9.16 -3.88
C PHE A 226 -11.91 7.73 -4.16
N VAL A 227 -11.38 7.09 -5.21
CA VAL A 227 -11.75 5.72 -5.59
C VAL A 227 -10.56 4.79 -5.57
N LEU A 228 -9.47 5.12 -6.28
CA LEU A 228 -8.33 4.20 -6.38
C LEU A 228 -7.60 4.05 -5.04
N ALA A 229 -7.37 5.14 -4.30
CA ALA A 229 -6.66 5.05 -3.03
C ALA A 229 -7.42 4.20 -1.98
N PRO A 230 -8.74 4.37 -1.72
CA PRO A 230 -9.49 3.45 -0.88
C PRO A 230 -9.50 2.00 -1.40
N THR A 231 -9.55 1.81 -2.71
CA THR A 231 -9.46 0.48 -3.34
C THR A 231 -8.12 -0.19 -3.04
N MET A 232 -7.01 0.56 -3.11
CA MET A 232 -5.68 0.05 -2.76
C MET A 232 -5.60 -0.35 -1.29
N VAL A 233 -6.14 0.46 -0.39
CA VAL A 233 -6.22 0.14 1.05
C VAL A 233 -6.96 -1.19 1.27
N ALA A 234 -8.11 -1.36 0.63
CA ALA A 234 -8.86 -2.61 0.68
C ALA A 234 -8.08 -3.80 0.10
N SER A 235 -7.33 -3.58 -0.98
CA SER A 235 -6.52 -4.64 -1.63
C SER A 235 -5.42 -5.18 -0.71
N VAL A 236 -4.81 -4.33 0.13
CA VAL A 236 -3.81 -4.75 1.13
C VAL A 236 -4.44 -5.72 2.13
N TYR A 237 -5.60 -5.37 2.68
CA TYR A 237 -6.37 -6.23 3.59
C TYR A 237 -6.73 -7.57 2.94
N LEU A 238 -7.29 -7.53 1.72
CA LEU A 238 -7.73 -8.72 1.00
C LEU A 238 -6.57 -9.62 0.61
N SER A 239 -5.42 -9.04 0.25
CA SER A 239 -4.21 -9.82 -0.03
C SER A 239 -3.72 -10.60 1.21
N TYR A 240 -3.78 -9.98 2.40
CA TYR A 240 -3.48 -10.67 3.66
C TYR A 240 -4.46 -11.83 3.89
N ARG A 241 -5.76 -11.56 3.80
CA ARG A 241 -6.80 -12.57 3.97
C ARG A 241 -6.57 -13.78 3.05
N ASP A 242 -6.33 -13.56 1.76
CA ASP A 242 -6.19 -14.63 0.78
C ASP A 242 -4.89 -15.44 0.96
N VAL A 243 -3.80 -14.78 1.36
CA VAL A 243 -2.50 -15.43 1.57
C VAL A 243 -2.46 -16.23 2.87
N PHE A 244 -3.13 -15.74 3.94
CA PHE A 244 -3.11 -16.35 5.27
C PHE A 244 -4.44 -16.99 5.69
N ALA A 245 -5.43 -17.09 4.77
CA ALA A 245 -6.67 -17.79 5.07
C ALA A 245 -6.36 -19.23 5.51
N ALA A 246 -6.89 -19.64 6.65
CA ALA A 246 -6.81 -21.02 7.12
C ALA A 246 -7.40 -21.95 6.05
N THR A 247 -6.77 -23.09 5.84
CA THR A 247 -7.27 -24.14 4.94
C THR A 247 -8.45 -24.81 5.66
N GLU A 248 -9.64 -24.28 5.52
CA GLU A 248 -10.89 -24.84 6.06
C GLU A 248 -11.39 -26.07 5.26
N SER A 249 -10.50 -26.87 4.70
CA SER A 249 -10.91 -28.03 3.93
C SER A 249 -9.98 -29.22 4.12
N ALA A 250 -9.81 -29.66 5.36
CA ALA A 250 -9.19 -30.96 5.65
C ALA A 250 -9.77 -31.61 6.92
N SER A 251 -11.07 -31.47 7.17
CA SER A 251 -11.76 -32.24 8.22
C SER A 251 -13.22 -32.47 7.88
N GLU A 252 -13.49 -33.07 6.73
CA GLU A 252 -14.60 -34.01 6.65
C GLU A 252 -14.01 -35.39 6.74
N PRO A 253 -14.19 -36.11 7.86
CA PRO A 253 -13.98 -37.55 7.85
C PRO A 253 -15.13 -38.16 7.06
N ASP A 254 -14.78 -38.90 6.00
CA ASP A 254 -15.72 -39.84 5.36
C ASP A 254 -16.32 -40.74 6.45
N GLU A 255 -17.62 -40.61 6.71
CA GLU A 255 -18.47 -41.63 7.30
C GLU A 255 -19.21 -42.38 6.19
#